data_9b64625f5c72f42b0c3e9c2862dc4cbd
#
_entry.id   9b64625f5c72f42b0c3e9c2862dc4cbd
#
_cell.length_a   1.000
_cell.length_b   1.000
_cell.length_c   1.000
_cell.angle_alpha   90.00
_cell.angle_beta   90.00
_cell.angle_gamma   90.00
#
_symmetry.space_group_name_H-M   'P 1'
#
loop_
_entity.id
_entity.type
_entity.pdbx_description
1 polymer ?
#
loop_
_entity_poly.entity_id
_entity_poly.type
_entity_poly.pdbx_seq_one_letter_code
_entity_poly.pdbx_strand_id
1 'polypeptide(L)'
;MLKFFAPLIMLGLVISAASFLLSNFIAVRTNVLRRVVMQRDINKNKSFNEKSVYKYTTKNILIHYKRCIVTAKIMDPSNKTIKGVNVYVFNDKFVLLKRYIAKSGRFGNKGLILSAGQVDRFIMKNKSDGGLEQKYFKAVKLPVYLNLNFFRSNALRPEFLSIINLSKMVAVAKKSESGLSYVLTSYYSKLSFPLINLILILVGISIGLMLGKKGNSPVSIGISIVFAFTWWVINSIALSLGESAQLSPFLAAFMADIIFMSFAVYLIAGID
;
A
#
# COMPACT_ATOMS: atom_id res chain seq x y z
N MET A 1 -22.01 -36.60 -6.15
CA MET A 1 -21.14 -35.59 -6.75
C MET A 1 -20.08 -35.03 -5.80
N LEU A 2 -20.34 -34.69 -4.54
CA LEU A 2 -19.34 -34.13 -3.59
C LEU A 2 -18.05 -34.93 -3.46
N LYS A 3 -18.09 -36.26 -3.51
CA LYS A 3 -16.89 -37.12 -3.38
C LYS A 3 -15.86 -36.92 -4.51
N PHE A 4 -16.27 -36.50 -5.70
CA PHE A 4 -15.36 -36.19 -6.81
C PHE A 4 -14.71 -34.80 -6.69
N PHE A 5 -15.37 -33.86 -6.00
CA PHE A 5 -14.84 -32.50 -5.81
C PHE A 5 -13.87 -32.40 -4.64
N ALA A 6 -14.02 -33.30 -3.65
CA ALA A 6 -13.20 -33.28 -2.46
C ALA A 6 -11.67 -33.22 -2.75
N PRO A 7 -11.09 -34.06 -3.63
CA PRO A 7 -9.66 -34.02 -3.91
C PRO A 7 -9.24 -32.71 -4.62
N LEU A 8 -10.09 -32.15 -5.48
CA LEU A 8 -9.81 -30.89 -6.20
C LEU A 8 -9.87 -29.69 -5.25
N ILE A 9 -10.84 -29.67 -4.33
CA ILE A 9 -10.95 -28.64 -3.29
C ILE A 9 -9.74 -28.73 -2.35
N MET A 10 -9.34 -29.96 -1.97
CA MET A 10 -8.15 -30.17 -1.13
C MET A 10 -6.88 -29.68 -1.82
N LEU A 11 -6.73 -29.93 -3.11
CA LEU A 11 -5.64 -29.40 -3.93
C LEU A 11 -5.68 -27.85 -3.93
N GLY A 12 -6.86 -27.25 -4.10
CA GLY A 12 -7.05 -25.80 -4.04
C GLY A 12 -6.62 -25.19 -2.70
N LEU A 13 -6.97 -25.84 -1.61
CA LEU A 13 -6.54 -25.42 -0.27
C LEU A 13 -5.02 -25.51 -0.11
N VAL A 14 -4.40 -26.58 -0.57
CA VAL A 14 -2.94 -26.74 -0.54
C VAL A 14 -2.25 -25.64 -1.37
N ILE A 15 -2.73 -25.38 -2.59
CA ILE A 15 -2.18 -24.33 -3.45
C ILE A 15 -2.39 -22.95 -2.81
N SER A 16 -3.57 -22.70 -2.23
CA SER A 16 -3.86 -21.44 -1.53
C SER A 16 -2.93 -21.23 -0.35
N ALA A 17 -2.72 -22.23 0.50
CA ALA A 17 -1.78 -22.19 1.61
C ALA A 17 -0.33 -21.98 1.14
N ALA A 18 0.10 -22.69 0.10
CA ALA A 18 1.41 -22.51 -0.50
C ALA A 18 1.59 -21.08 -1.06
N SER A 19 0.61 -20.55 -1.77
CA SER A 19 0.61 -19.17 -2.28
C SER A 19 0.71 -18.14 -1.15
N PHE A 20 -0.01 -18.36 -0.04
CA PHE A 20 0.09 -17.50 1.14
C PHE A 20 1.49 -17.50 1.74
N LEU A 21 2.09 -18.67 1.92
CA LEU A 21 3.46 -18.81 2.44
C LEU A 21 4.47 -18.15 1.49
N LEU A 22 4.39 -18.42 0.19
CA LEU A 22 5.27 -17.84 -0.81
C LEU A 22 5.19 -16.31 -0.81
N SER A 23 3.98 -15.74 -0.78
CA SER A 23 3.77 -14.29 -0.81
C SER A 23 4.28 -13.58 0.46
N ASN A 24 4.21 -14.23 1.62
CA ASN A 24 4.60 -13.62 2.90
C ASN A 24 6.07 -13.83 3.27
N PHE A 25 6.69 -14.94 2.87
CA PHE A 25 8.07 -15.26 3.24
C PHE A 25 9.03 -15.08 2.08
N ILE A 26 8.76 -15.69 0.93
CA ILE A 26 9.70 -15.70 -0.20
C ILE A 26 9.64 -14.39 -0.97
N ALA A 27 8.45 -13.94 -1.37
CA ALA A 27 8.31 -12.71 -2.16
C ALA A 27 8.83 -11.47 -1.42
N VAL A 28 8.63 -11.40 -0.10
CA VAL A 28 9.17 -10.30 0.72
C VAL A 28 10.69 -10.31 0.70
N ARG A 29 11.32 -11.46 0.92
CA ARG A 29 12.78 -11.60 0.91
C ARG A 29 13.38 -11.32 -0.46
N THR A 30 12.77 -11.84 -1.51
CA THR A 30 13.19 -11.61 -2.90
C THR A 30 13.09 -10.14 -3.29
N ASN A 31 12.04 -9.43 -2.88
CA ASN A 31 11.89 -8.01 -3.14
C ASN A 31 12.95 -7.16 -2.42
N VAL A 32 13.35 -7.55 -1.21
CA VAL A 32 14.48 -6.91 -0.50
C VAL A 32 15.78 -7.13 -1.26
N LEU A 33 16.07 -8.37 -1.66
CA LEU A 33 17.27 -8.73 -2.42
C LEU A 33 17.31 -7.99 -3.78
N ARG A 34 16.19 -7.96 -4.50
CA ARG A 34 16.08 -7.21 -5.77
C ARG A 34 16.46 -5.73 -5.59
N ARG A 35 16.03 -5.09 -4.50
CA ARG A 35 16.43 -3.70 -4.22
C ARG A 35 17.92 -3.58 -3.91
N VAL A 36 18.51 -4.55 -3.22
CA VAL A 36 19.95 -4.57 -2.95
C VAL A 36 20.73 -4.65 -4.25
N VAL A 37 20.41 -5.61 -5.12
CA VAL A 37 21.05 -5.79 -6.42
C VAL A 37 20.88 -4.53 -7.28
N MET A 38 19.65 -4.01 -7.39
CA MET A 38 19.37 -2.82 -8.19
C MET A 38 20.16 -1.59 -7.73
N GLN A 39 20.32 -1.39 -6.42
CA GLN A 39 21.07 -0.26 -5.90
C GLN A 39 22.58 -0.47 -5.97
N ARG A 40 23.05 -1.69 -5.75
CA ARG A 40 24.48 -2.01 -5.76
C ARG A 40 25.06 -2.07 -7.14
N ASP A 41 24.39 -2.78 -8.04
CA ASP A 41 24.97 -3.12 -9.36
C ASP A 41 24.55 -2.11 -10.43
N ILE A 42 23.29 -1.66 -10.44
CA ILE A 42 22.80 -0.69 -11.44
C ILE A 42 23.15 0.75 -11.03
N ASN A 43 22.91 1.14 -9.79
CA ASN A 43 23.21 2.49 -9.30
C ASN A 43 24.64 2.66 -8.75
N LYS A 44 25.50 1.65 -8.92
CA LYS A 44 26.93 1.65 -8.52
C LYS A 44 27.19 2.01 -7.05
N ASN A 45 26.24 1.78 -6.16
CA ASN A 45 26.38 2.08 -4.73
C ASN A 45 26.90 0.84 -3.97
N LYS A 46 28.23 0.62 -4.05
CA LYS A 46 28.91 -0.58 -3.52
C LYS A 46 28.73 -0.82 -2.01
N SER A 47 28.36 0.20 -1.23
CA SER A 47 28.14 0.08 0.22
C SER A 47 26.72 -0.37 0.61
N PHE A 48 25.86 -0.61 -0.38
CA PHE A 48 24.47 -0.99 -0.15
C PHE A 48 24.33 -2.47 0.21
N ASN A 49 23.71 -2.79 1.34
CA ASN A 49 23.45 -4.15 1.82
C ASN A 49 22.00 -4.31 2.31
N GLU A 50 21.57 -5.53 2.67
CA GLU A 50 20.22 -5.80 3.18
C GLU A 50 19.82 -4.93 4.37
N LYS A 51 20.73 -4.68 5.31
CA LYS A 51 20.49 -3.79 6.45
C LYS A 51 20.22 -2.35 5.99
N SER A 52 20.79 -1.97 4.85
CA SER A 52 20.60 -0.66 4.24
C SER A 52 19.20 -0.50 3.64
N VAL A 53 18.52 -1.54 3.19
CA VAL A 53 17.14 -1.46 2.66
C VAL A 53 16.17 -0.90 3.71
N TYR A 54 16.37 -1.24 4.96
CA TYR A 54 15.58 -0.73 6.09
C TYR A 54 16.09 0.60 6.65
N LYS A 55 17.31 0.99 6.28
CA LYS A 55 17.99 2.22 6.71
C LYS A 55 17.90 3.37 5.72
N TYR A 56 17.39 3.09 4.51
CA TYR A 56 17.65 3.93 3.35
C TYR A 56 16.90 5.24 3.33
N THR A 57 17.66 6.20 2.85
CA THR A 57 17.24 7.51 2.40
C THR A 57 16.09 7.39 1.41
N THR A 58 14.88 7.66 1.84
CA THR A 58 13.72 7.71 0.95
C THR A 58 13.72 9.05 0.23
N LYS A 59 13.61 9.01 -1.11
CA LYS A 59 13.51 10.23 -1.93
C LYS A 59 12.03 10.59 -2.14
N ASN A 60 11.75 11.88 -2.21
CA ASN A 60 10.42 12.43 -2.51
C ASN A 60 9.31 11.89 -1.61
N ILE A 61 9.44 12.18 -0.32
CA ILE A 61 8.46 11.79 0.70
C ILE A 61 7.34 12.82 0.71
N LEU A 62 6.10 12.33 0.70
CA LEU A 62 4.91 13.12 0.98
C LEU A 62 4.17 12.47 2.14
N ILE A 63 3.92 13.22 3.20
CA ILE A 63 3.23 12.75 4.38
C ILE A 63 2.13 13.73 4.72
N HIS A 64 0.94 13.20 4.83
CA HIS A 64 -0.21 13.91 5.36
C HIS A 64 -0.34 13.60 6.85
N TYR A 65 -0.30 14.63 7.70
CA TYR A 65 -0.48 14.51 9.14
C TYR A 65 -1.46 15.56 9.63
N LYS A 66 -2.67 15.13 10.03
CA LYS A 66 -3.76 16.03 10.41
C LYS A 66 -3.98 17.13 9.36
N ARG A 67 -3.72 18.37 9.71
CA ARG A 67 -3.82 19.55 8.83
C ARG A 67 -2.49 19.96 8.22
N CYS A 68 -1.49 19.12 8.28
CA CYS A 68 -0.16 19.41 7.75
C CYS A 68 0.21 18.41 6.65
N ILE A 69 0.73 18.94 5.54
CA ILE A 69 1.38 18.14 4.50
C ILE A 69 2.88 18.40 4.60
N VAL A 70 3.65 17.37 4.82
CA VAL A 70 5.12 17.44 4.87
C VAL A 70 5.67 16.75 3.63
N THR A 71 6.48 17.49 2.86
CA THR A 71 7.26 16.94 1.77
C THR A 71 8.73 17.03 2.08
N ALA A 72 9.51 16.02 1.74
CA ALA A 72 10.96 16.04 1.90
C ALA A 72 11.63 15.35 0.69
N LYS A 73 12.70 15.98 0.18
CA LYS A 73 13.47 15.40 -0.92
C LYS A 73 14.24 14.16 -0.50
N ILE A 74 14.80 14.17 0.70
CA ILE A 74 15.67 13.13 1.21
C ILE A 74 15.40 12.92 2.70
N MET A 75 15.21 11.68 3.12
CA MET A 75 15.14 11.29 4.53
C MET A 75 16.23 10.28 4.85
N ASP A 76 16.98 10.52 5.90
CA ASP A 76 17.91 9.58 6.52
C ASP A 76 17.33 9.08 7.86
N PRO A 77 16.76 7.88 7.90
CA PRO A 77 16.19 7.33 9.12
C PRO A 77 17.23 7.00 10.19
N SER A 78 18.51 6.82 9.80
CA SER A 78 19.60 6.48 10.73
C SER A 78 19.99 7.66 11.59
N ASN A 79 20.13 8.82 10.95
CA ASN A 79 20.53 10.08 11.61
C ASN A 79 19.32 10.90 12.06
N LYS A 80 18.10 10.38 11.86
CA LYS A 80 16.84 11.09 12.16
C LYS A 80 16.74 12.46 11.47
N THR A 81 17.31 12.59 10.27
CA THR A 81 17.37 13.86 9.53
C THR A 81 16.60 13.79 8.23
N ILE A 82 16.06 14.94 7.82
CA ILE A 82 15.41 15.16 6.53
C ILE A 82 16.04 16.36 5.85
N LYS A 83 16.13 16.35 4.51
CA LYS A 83 16.67 17.43 3.70
C LYS A 83 15.66 17.87 2.64
N GLY A 84 15.67 19.18 2.32
CA GLY A 84 14.75 19.78 1.35
C GLY A 84 13.29 19.63 1.78
N VAL A 85 12.96 20.19 2.94
CA VAL A 85 11.67 20.02 3.63
C VAL A 85 10.74 21.16 3.30
N ASN A 86 9.51 20.85 2.88
CA ASN A 86 8.41 21.81 2.87
C ASN A 86 7.30 21.29 3.79
N VAL A 87 6.78 22.14 4.63
CA VAL A 87 5.63 21.85 5.50
C VAL A 87 4.53 22.83 5.20
N TYR A 88 3.40 22.33 4.74
CA TYR A 88 2.19 23.09 4.47
C TYR A 88 1.22 22.91 5.62
N VAL A 89 0.73 23.99 6.19
CA VAL A 89 -0.22 23.99 7.31
C VAL A 89 -1.54 24.59 6.84
N PHE A 90 -2.60 23.82 6.97
CA PHE A 90 -3.95 24.18 6.53
C PHE A 90 -4.88 24.46 7.73
N ASN A 91 -5.96 25.18 7.49
CA ASN A 91 -7.06 25.32 8.43
C ASN A 91 -8.11 24.21 8.25
N ASP A 92 -9.21 24.25 9.02
CA ASP A 92 -10.32 23.29 8.96
C ASP A 92 -11.02 23.25 7.59
N LYS A 93 -10.94 24.33 6.81
CA LYS A 93 -11.51 24.46 5.47
C LYS A 93 -10.50 24.13 4.36
N PHE A 94 -9.36 23.47 4.69
CA PHE A 94 -8.28 23.16 3.75
C PHE A 94 -7.68 24.38 3.05
N VAL A 95 -7.72 25.54 3.66
CA VAL A 95 -7.04 26.73 3.17
C VAL A 95 -5.64 26.79 3.72
N LEU A 96 -4.64 27.05 2.87
CA LEU A 96 -3.24 27.14 3.25
C LEU A 96 -2.98 28.37 4.12
N LEU A 97 -2.56 28.17 5.35
CA LEU A 97 -2.23 29.24 6.32
C LEU A 97 -0.75 29.58 6.32
N LYS A 98 0.10 28.55 6.31
CA LYS A 98 1.56 28.72 6.42
C LYS A 98 2.27 27.67 5.59
N ARG A 99 3.39 28.06 5.00
CA ARG A 99 4.34 27.17 4.34
C ARG A 99 5.71 27.37 4.95
N TYR A 100 6.30 26.30 5.48
CA TYR A 100 7.69 26.31 5.95
C TYR A 100 8.56 25.64 4.88
N ILE A 101 9.62 26.29 4.48
CA ILE A 101 10.62 25.78 3.55
C ILE A 101 11.95 25.73 4.32
N ALA A 102 12.53 24.55 4.46
CA ALA A 102 13.78 24.39 5.20
C ALA A 102 14.80 23.54 4.44
N LYS A 103 16.09 23.90 4.56
CA LYS A 103 17.17 23.10 3.97
C LYS A 103 17.27 21.73 4.63
N SER A 104 17.07 21.67 5.95
CA SER A 104 17.13 20.43 6.72
C SER A 104 16.20 20.46 7.92
N GLY A 105 15.89 19.28 8.44
CA GLY A 105 15.16 19.09 9.69
C GLY A 105 15.64 17.84 10.42
N ARG A 106 15.41 17.80 11.73
CA ARG A 106 15.72 16.66 12.59
C ARG A 106 14.50 16.27 13.41
N PHE A 107 14.24 14.98 13.53
CA PHE A 107 13.21 14.47 14.42
C PHE A 107 13.71 14.41 15.85
N GLY A 108 13.09 15.19 16.72
CA GLY A 108 13.32 15.17 18.17
C GLY A 108 12.18 14.43 18.89
N ASN A 109 12.37 14.19 20.19
CA ASN A 109 11.37 13.51 21.04
C ASN A 109 10.02 14.27 21.11
N LYS A 110 9.99 15.55 20.81
CA LYS A 110 8.81 16.44 20.91
C LYS A 110 8.41 17.08 19.56
N GLY A 111 8.73 16.47 18.43
CA GLY A 111 8.32 16.95 17.10
C GLY A 111 9.45 17.16 16.11
N LEU A 112 9.14 17.76 14.96
CA LEU A 112 10.07 18.08 13.89
C LEU A 112 10.70 19.45 14.13
N ILE A 113 12.04 19.48 14.19
CA ILE A 113 12.82 20.71 14.28
C ILE A 113 13.36 21.01 12.88
N LEU A 114 12.91 22.09 12.27
CA LEU A 114 13.42 22.60 11.00
C LEU A 114 14.59 23.54 11.25
N SER A 115 15.63 23.46 10.41
CA SER A 115 16.83 24.27 10.50
C SER A 115 17.06 25.01 9.19
N ALA A 116 17.45 26.30 9.30
CA ALA A 116 17.79 27.16 8.18
C ALA A 116 16.72 27.21 7.08
N GLY A 117 15.72 28.05 7.27
CA GLY A 117 14.61 28.14 6.33
C GLY A 117 13.83 29.44 6.38
N GLN A 118 12.74 29.47 5.65
CA GLN A 118 11.76 30.54 5.61
C GLN A 118 10.36 30.04 5.92
N VAL A 119 9.53 30.91 6.47
CA VAL A 119 8.10 30.71 6.65
C VAL A 119 7.35 31.75 5.85
N ASP A 120 6.47 31.28 5.00
CA ASP A 120 5.54 32.07 4.22
C ASP A 120 4.19 32.02 4.95
N ARG A 121 3.65 33.14 5.35
CA ARG A 121 2.32 33.29 5.95
C ARG A 121 1.38 33.88 4.91
N PHE A 122 0.27 33.19 4.66
CA PHE A 122 -0.78 33.66 3.76
C PHE A 122 -1.83 34.39 4.59
N ILE A 123 -1.87 35.72 4.47
CA ILE A 123 -2.83 36.57 5.19
C ILE A 123 -4.01 36.78 4.25
N MET A 124 -5.15 36.19 4.56
CA MET A 124 -6.41 36.46 3.86
C MET A 124 -7.08 37.69 4.48
N LYS A 125 -6.82 38.87 3.95
CA LYS A 125 -7.63 40.06 4.16
C LYS A 125 -8.53 40.22 2.96
N ASN A 126 -9.83 40.01 3.09
CA ASN A 126 -10.87 40.17 2.07
C ASN A 126 -10.56 39.65 0.65
N LYS A 127 -11.59 39.35 -0.15
CA LYS A 127 -11.56 38.65 -1.45
C LYS A 127 -10.58 39.20 -2.53
N SER A 128 -9.87 40.30 -2.30
CA SER A 128 -9.01 40.95 -3.30
C SER A 128 -7.58 41.27 -2.83
N ASP A 129 -7.24 41.13 -1.54
CA ASP A 129 -5.91 41.54 -1.03
C ASP A 129 -5.29 40.45 -0.17
N GLY A 130 -4.72 39.43 -0.82
CA GLY A 130 -3.94 38.37 -0.17
C GLY A 130 -2.50 38.83 0.09
N GLY A 131 -2.16 39.11 1.33
CA GLY A 131 -0.77 39.43 1.72
C GLY A 131 0.06 38.17 1.92
N LEU A 132 1.30 38.18 1.40
CA LEU A 132 2.33 37.16 1.68
C LEU A 132 3.38 37.76 2.61
N GLU A 133 3.45 37.29 3.84
CA GLU A 133 4.50 37.68 4.79
C GLU A 133 5.58 36.62 4.83
N GLN A 134 6.80 36.96 4.45
CA GLN A 134 7.95 36.05 4.48
C GLN A 134 8.86 36.39 5.66
N LYS A 135 9.19 35.38 6.47
CA LYS A 135 10.16 35.50 7.57
C LYS A 135 11.17 34.37 7.51
N TYR A 136 12.44 34.71 7.70
CA TYR A 136 13.52 33.71 7.81
C TYR A 136 13.67 33.24 9.26
N PHE A 137 14.01 31.97 9.43
CA PHE A 137 14.30 31.41 10.75
C PHE A 137 15.57 30.57 10.74
N LYS A 138 16.30 30.60 11.87
CA LYS A 138 17.46 29.72 12.10
C LYS A 138 17.01 28.32 12.52
N ALA A 139 16.02 28.21 13.38
CA ALA A 139 15.40 26.96 13.80
C ALA A 139 13.95 27.21 14.19
N VAL A 140 13.05 26.30 13.76
CA VAL A 140 11.64 26.32 14.15
C VAL A 140 11.22 24.91 14.54
N LYS A 141 10.56 24.79 15.68
CA LYS A 141 9.96 23.56 16.15
C LYS A 141 8.51 23.53 15.73
N LEU A 142 8.14 22.53 14.95
CA LEU A 142 6.77 22.29 14.55
C LEU A 142 6.11 21.28 15.49
N PRO A 143 4.88 21.54 15.96
CA PRO A 143 4.13 20.62 16.79
C PRO A 143 3.59 19.42 15.97
N VAL A 144 4.38 18.98 15.01
CA VAL A 144 4.08 17.83 14.16
C VAL A 144 4.81 16.65 14.79
N TYR A 145 4.08 15.84 15.53
CA TYR A 145 4.60 14.61 16.13
C TYR A 145 4.71 13.52 15.06
N LEU A 146 5.76 13.61 14.26
CA LEU A 146 6.09 12.60 13.29
C LEU A 146 6.98 11.56 13.96
N ASN A 147 6.40 10.46 14.36
CA ASN A 147 7.15 9.32 14.85
C ASN A 147 8.01 8.75 13.71
N LEU A 148 9.28 8.46 13.97
CA LEU A 148 10.18 7.82 13.00
C LEU A 148 9.64 6.51 12.43
N ASN A 149 8.85 5.79 13.23
CA ASN A 149 8.16 4.58 12.78
C ASN A 149 7.11 4.87 11.71
N PHE A 150 6.48 6.05 11.74
CA PHE A 150 5.57 6.50 10.69
C PHE A 150 6.29 6.72 9.34
N PHE A 151 7.48 7.34 9.37
CA PHE A 151 8.29 7.50 8.17
C PHE A 151 8.88 6.19 7.66
N ARG A 152 9.29 5.29 8.55
CA ARG A 152 9.74 3.95 8.17
C ARG A 152 8.62 3.16 7.49
N SER A 153 7.40 3.27 7.99
CA SER A 153 6.25 2.57 7.42
C SER A 153 5.84 3.14 6.05
N ASN A 154 5.84 4.47 5.88
CA ASN A 154 5.52 5.11 4.61
C ASN A 154 6.68 5.08 3.58
N ALA A 155 7.90 4.81 4.01
CA ALA A 155 9.05 4.65 3.13
C ALA A 155 9.09 3.29 2.42
N LEU A 156 8.44 2.29 2.99
CA LEU A 156 8.30 0.95 2.41
C LEU A 156 6.89 0.84 1.81
N ARG A 157 6.82 0.50 0.54
CA ARG A 157 5.52 0.18 -0.08
C ARG A 157 4.92 -1.03 0.66
N PRO A 158 3.67 -0.95 1.14
CA PRO A 158 3.01 -2.02 1.88
C PRO A 158 3.04 -3.37 1.15
N GLU A 159 2.98 -3.35 -0.18
CA GLU A 159 3.00 -4.55 -1.03
C GLU A 159 4.24 -5.44 -0.79
N PHE A 160 5.36 -4.82 -0.39
CA PHE A 160 6.63 -5.52 -0.15
C PHE A 160 6.84 -5.95 1.31
N LEU A 161 5.86 -5.70 2.16
CA LEU A 161 5.94 -6.08 3.57
C LEU A 161 5.27 -7.44 3.81
N SER A 162 5.76 -8.18 4.81
CA SER A 162 5.06 -9.35 5.32
C SER A 162 3.79 -8.93 6.06
N ILE A 163 2.84 -9.85 6.22
CA ILE A 163 1.60 -9.59 6.95
C ILE A 163 1.86 -9.12 8.39
N ILE A 164 2.90 -9.64 9.04
CA ILE A 164 3.32 -9.25 10.39
C ILE A 164 3.81 -7.79 10.41
N ASN A 165 4.57 -7.37 9.40
CA ASN A 165 5.05 -5.99 9.31
C ASN A 165 3.91 -5.04 8.93
N LEU A 166 2.98 -5.49 8.09
CA LEU A 166 1.78 -4.74 7.75
C LEU A 166 0.87 -4.54 8.97
N SER A 167 0.67 -5.54 9.82
CA SER A 167 -0.13 -5.38 11.04
C SER A 167 0.45 -4.33 11.99
N LYS A 168 1.79 -4.30 12.15
CA LYS A 168 2.49 -3.24 12.89
C LYS A 168 2.30 -1.87 12.23
N MET A 169 2.33 -1.82 10.90
CA MET A 169 2.11 -0.59 10.14
C MET A 169 0.67 -0.08 10.29
N VAL A 170 -0.33 -0.97 10.29
CA VAL A 170 -1.74 -0.64 10.57
C VAL A 170 -1.87 0.00 11.97
N ALA A 171 -1.22 -0.58 12.99
CA ALA A 171 -1.27 -0.03 14.35
C ALA A 171 -0.68 1.39 14.44
N VAL A 172 0.36 1.68 13.65
CA VAL A 172 0.95 3.03 13.56
C VAL A 172 0.06 3.97 12.75
N ALA A 173 -0.48 3.53 11.61
CA ALA A 173 -1.36 4.31 10.75
C ALA A 173 -2.67 4.71 11.47
N LYS A 174 -3.24 3.82 12.29
CA LYS A 174 -4.42 4.13 13.13
C LYS A 174 -4.18 5.28 14.09
N LYS A 175 -2.96 5.42 14.63
CA LYS A 175 -2.61 6.52 15.55
C LYS A 175 -2.38 7.85 14.84
N SER A 176 -2.01 7.83 13.58
CA SER A 176 -1.63 9.03 12.79
C SER A 176 -2.74 9.51 11.85
N GLU A 177 -3.83 8.75 11.73
CA GLU A 177 -4.97 9.00 10.81
C GLU A 177 -4.57 9.23 9.34
N SER A 178 -3.32 8.95 8.99
CA SER A 178 -2.77 9.22 7.67
C SER A 178 -2.43 7.92 6.94
N GLY A 179 -2.95 7.78 5.72
CA GLY A 179 -2.68 6.63 4.86
C GLY A 179 -3.25 5.29 5.39
N LEU A 180 -4.18 5.35 6.33
CA LEU A 180 -4.76 4.16 6.96
C LEU A 180 -5.44 3.26 5.94
N SER A 181 -6.23 3.83 5.02
CA SER A 181 -6.93 3.08 3.99
C SER A 181 -5.97 2.33 3.08
N TYR A 182 -4.89 2.96 2.62
CA TYR A 182 -3.86 2.33 1.80
C TYR A 182 -3.22 1.12 2.50
N VAL A 183 -2.84 1.29 3.77
CA VAL A 183 -2.20 0.22 4.55
C VAL A 183 -3.18 -0.91 4.86
N LEU A 184 -4.42 -0.58 5.23
CA LEU A 184 -5.47 -1.58 5.49
C LEU A 184 -5.85 -2.35 4.24
N THR A 185 -6.01 -1.68 3.09
CA THR A 185 -6.29 -2.35 1.81
C THR A 185 -5.19 -3.33 1.47
N SER A 186 -3.92 -2.92 1.58
CA SER A 186 -2.78 -3.81 1.36
C SER A 186 -2.70 -4.97 2.38
N TYR A 187 -3.13 -4.75 3.62
CA TYR A 187 -3.20 -5.81 4.63
C TYR A 187 -4.26 -6.85 4.29
N TYR A 188 -5.47 -6.40 3.98
CA TYR A 188 -6.57 -7.29 3.62
C TYR A 188 -6.34 -8.00 2.29
N SER A 189 -5.72 -7.33 1.30
CA SER A 189 -5.40 -7.97 0.01
C SER A 189 -4.43 -9.14 0.16
N LYS A 190 -3.52 -9.11 1.14
CA LYS A 190 -2.65 -10.26 1.43
C LYS A 190 -3.38 -11.47 2.00
N LEU A 191 -4.54 -11.27 2.60
CA LEU A 191 -5.41 -12.33 3.10
C LEU A 191 -6.34 -12.84 2.00
N SER A 192 -6.87 -11.94 1.18
CA SER A 192 -7.78 -12.25 0.08
C SER A 192 -7.08 -12.97 -1.07
N PHE A 193 -5.90 -12.49 -1.47
CA PHE A 193 -5.18 -12.98 -2.65
C PHE A 193 -5.00 -14.53 -2.71
N PRO A 194 -4.71 -15.26 -1.63
CA PRO A 194 -4.65 -16.73 -1.69
C PRO A 194 -5.99 -17.41 -1.96
N LEU A 195 -7.13 -16.77 -1.63
CA LEU A 195 -8.47 -17.33 -1.79
C LEU A 195 -8.85 -17.51 -3.27
N ILE A 196 -8.27 -16.70 -4.16
CA ILE A 196 -8.54 -16.80 -5.60
C ILE A 196 -8.24 -18.20 -6.14
N ASN A 197 -7.19 -18.86 -5.65
CA ASN A 197 -6.86 -20.21 -6.10
C ASN A 197 -8.01 -21.20 -5.85
N LEU A 198 -8.65 -21.08 -4.67
CA LEU A 198 -9.81 -21.89 -4.32
C LEU A 198 -11.02 -21.54 -5.19
N ILE A 199 -11.28 -20.25 -5.38
CA ILE A 199 -12.42 -19.75 -6.15
C ILE A 199 -12.30 -20.16 -7.62
N LEU A 200 -11.12 -19.99 -8.23
CA LEU A 200 -10.89 -20.39 -9.62
C LEU A 200 -11.01 -21.91 -9.82
N ILE A 201 -10.63 -22.72 -8.85
CA ILE A 201 -10.85 -24.17 -8.91
C ILE A 201 -12.35 -24.49 -8.89
N LEU A 202 -13.13 -23.84 -8.01
CA LEU A 202 -14.58 -24.03 -7.96
C LEU A 202 -15.26 -23.62 -9.28
N VAL A 203 -14.89 -22.46 -9.82
CA VAL A 203 -15.37 -22.00 -11.13
C VAL A 203 -14.96 -22.98 -12.24
N GLY A 204 -13.71 -23.41 -12.25
CA GLY A 204 -13.19 -24.35 -13.26
C GLY A 204 -13.89 -25.71 -13.24
N ILE A 205 -14.16 -26.24 -12.04
CA ILE A 205 -14.93 -27.47 -11.86
C ILE A 205 -16.34 -27.31 -12.44
N SER A 206 -17.02 -26.20 -12.07
CA SER A 206 -18.40 -25.97 -12.52
C SER A 206 -18.51 -25.86 -14.04
N ILE A 207 -17.59 -25.10 -14.66
CA ILE A 207 -17.53 -24.97 -16.12
C ILE A 207 -17.19 -26.32 -16.78
N GLY A 208 -16.23 -27.06 -16.22
CA GLY A 208 -15.85 -28.38 -16.71
C GLY A 208 -17.01 -29.38 -16.74
N LEU A 209 -17.87 -29.36 -15.72
CA LEU A 209 -19.09 -30.19 -15.67
C LEU A 209 -20.14 -29.75 -16.67
N MET A 210 -20.37 -28.44 -16.82
CA MET A 210 -21.32 -27.88 -17.77
C MET A 210 -20.93 -28.20 -19.22
N LEU A 211 -19.65 -28.16 -19.57
CA LEU A 211 -19.17 -28.50 -20.91
C LEU A 211 -19.18 -30.00 -21.17
N GLY A 212 -19.20 -30.85 -20.13
CA GLY A 212 -19.27 -32.28 -20.17
C GLY A 212 -18.18 -32.95 -21.02
N LYS A 213 -18.39 -34.22 -21.41
CA LYS A 213 -17.46 -35.00 -22.24
C LYS A 213 -17.27 -34.46 -23.67
N LYS A 214 -18.14 -33.55 -24.13
CA LYS A 214 -18.10 -32.95 -25.47
C LYS A 214 -17.29 -31.64 -25.49
N GLY A 215 -16.84 -31.13 -24.34
CA GLY A 215 -16.03 -29.91 -24.25
C GLY A 215 -14.66 -30.11 -24.88
N ASN A 216 -14.34 -29.31 -25.90
CA ASN A 216 -13.00 -29.28 -26.46
C ASN A 216 -12.04 -28.69 -25.43
N SER A 217 -10.97 -29.40 -25.07
CA SER A 217 -9.95 -28.96 -24.11
C SER A 217 -9.42 -27.54 -24.35
N PRO A 218 -9.18 -27.11 -25.60
CA PRO A 218 -8.73 -25.73 -25.89
C PRO A 218 -9.76 -24.66 -25.47
N VAL A 219 -11.05 -24.92 -25.64
CA VAL A 219 -12.12 -23.97 -25.26
C VAL A 219 -12.16 -23.78 -23.75
N SER A 220 -12.05 -24.86 -22.97
CA SER A 220 -12.02 -24.81 -21.52
C SER A 220 -10.81 -23.99 -21.00
N ILE A 221 -9.64 -24.14 -21.62
CA ILE A 221 -8.45 -23.36 -21.29
C ILE A 221 -8.68 -21.86 -21.58
N GLY A 222 -9.23 -21.55 -22.76
CA GLY A 222 -9.54 -20.16 -23.15
C GLY A 222 -10.50 -19.49 -22.16
N ILE A 223 -11.58 -20.17 -21.80
CA ILE A 223 -12.55 -19.68 -20.80
C ILE A 223 -11.85 -19.42 -19.46
N SER A 224 -11.02 -20.34 -18.98
CA SER A 224 -10.31 -20.18 -17.70
C SER A 224 -9.39 -18.96 -17.70
N ILE A 225 -8.71 -18.69 -18.81
CA ILE A 225 -7.84 -17.49 -18.96
C ILE A 225 -8.68 -16.20 -18.87
N VAL A 226 -9.84 -16.17 -19.57
CA VAL A 226 -10.74 -15.01 -19.53
C VAL A 226 -11.24 -14.76 -18.12
N PHE A 227 -11.63 -15.80 -17.37
CA PHE A 227 -12.07 -15.67 -15.98
C PHE A 227 -10.96 -15.14 -15.08
N ALA A 228 -9.75 -15.69 -15.18
CA ALA A 228 -8.61 -15.23 -14.39
C ALA A 228 -8.26 -13.77 -14.69
N PHE A 229 -8.28 -13.35 -15.96
CA PHE A 229 -8.03 -11.98 -16.36
C PHE A 229 -9.13 -11.03 -15.85
N THR A 230 -10.40 -11.40 -15.98
CA THR A 230 -11.54 -10.62 -15.51
C THR A 230 -11.46 -10.43 -14.00
N TRP A 231 -11.17 -11.47 -13.24
CA TRP A 231 -10.93 -11.37 -11.80
C TRP A 231 -9.80 -10.36 -11.50
N TRP A 232 -8.68 -10.48 -12.21
CA TRP A 232 -7.53 -9.60 -12.01
C TRP A 232 -7.87 -8.12 -12.26
N VAL A 233 -8.64 -7.82 -13.31
CA VAL A 233 -9.08 -6.45 -13.62
C VAL A 233 -9.99 -5.93 -12.51
N ILE A 234 -11.01 -6.67 -12.11
CA ILE A 234 -11.94 -6.27 -11.05
C ILE A 234 -11.18 -6.06 -9.73
N ASN A 235 -10.30 -6.98 -9.37
CA ASN A 235 -9.49 -6.88 -8.17
C ASN A 235 -8.59 -5.63 -8.19
N SER A 236 -7.95 -5.33 -9.32
CA SER A 236 -7.07 -4.16 -9.47
C SER A 236 -7.83 -2.84 -9.31
N ILE A 237 -9.03 -2.75 -9.88
CA ILE A 237 -9.90 -1.58 -9.73
C ILE A 237 -10.35 -1.44 -8.27
N ALA A 238 -10.83 -2.53 -7.66
CA ALA A 238 -11.29 -2.52 -6.29
C ALA A 238 -10.20 -2.09 -5.30
N LEU A 239 -8.98 -2.63 -5.45
CA LEU A 239 -7.84 -2.26 -4.62
C LEU A 239 -7.49 -0.78 -4.78
N SER A 240 -7.49 -0.25 -6.00
CA SER A 240 -7.23 1.17 -6.27
C SER A 240 -8.26 2.09 -5.58
N LEU A 241 -9.54 1.70 -5.58
CA LEU A 241 -10.60 2.43 -4.87
C LEU A 241 -10.44 2.35 -3.35
N GLY A 242 -9.99 1.21 -2.82
CA GLY A 242 -9.70 1.05 -1.40
C GLY A 242 -8.49 1.85 -0.95
N GLU A 243 -7.42 1.87 -1.75
CA GLU A 243 -6.21 2.65 -1.48
C GLU A 243 -6.48 4.16 -1.47
N SER A 244 -7.36 4.64 -2.35
CA SER A 244 -7.79 6.03 -2.42
C SER A 244 -8.88 6.41 -1.39
N ALA A 245 -9.26 5.49 -0.49
CA ALA A 245 -10.30 5.66 0.52
C ALA A 245 -11.72 5.92 -0.03
N GLN A 246 -11.98 5.61 -1.30
CA GLN A 246 -13.31 5.70 -1.91
C GLN A 246 -14.17 4.47 -1.57
N LEU A 247 -13.53 3.33 -1.34
CA LEU A 247 -14.17 2.10 -0.90
C LEU A 247 -13.57 1.67 0.45
N SER A 248 -14.38 1.00 1.30
CA SER A 248 -13.83 0.48 2.55
C SER A 248 -12.72 -0.55 2.26
N PRO A 249 -11.59 -0.51 3.00
CA PRO A 249 -10.43 -1.38 2.73
C PRO A 249 -10.76 -2.87 2.70
N PHE A 250 -11.68 -3.30 3.56
CA PHE A 250 -12.14 -4.70 3.60
C PHE A 250 -12.91 -5.08 2.32
N LEU A 251 -13.93 -4.28 1.94
CA LEU A 251 -14.69 -4.52 0.73
C LEU A 251 -13.79 -4.47 -0.51
N ALA A 252 -12.88 -3.51 -0.59
CA ALA A 252 -11.95 -3.38 -1.70
C ALA A 252 -11.10 -4.64 -1.89
N ALA A 253 -10.61 -5.22 -0.80
CA ALA A 253 -9.75 -6.40 -0.86
C ALA A 253 -10.51 -7.69 -1.23
N PHE A 254 -11.78 -7.84 -0.81
CA PHE A 254 -12.54 -9.08 -1.00
C PHE A 254 -13.61 -8.97 -2.10
N MET A 255 -13.82 -7.82 -2.72
CA MET A 255 -14.90 -7.59 -3.69
C MET A 255 -14.85 -8.57 -4.88
N ALA A 256 -13.69 -8.72 -5.49
CA ALA A 256 -13.52 -9.66 -6.59
C ALA A 256 -13.79 -11.10 -6.15
N ASP A 257 -13.30 -11.49 -4.98
CA ASP A 257 -13.48 -12.83 -4.40
C ASP A 257 -14.97 -13.12 -4.12
N ILE A 258 -15.70 -12.13 -3.56
CA ILE A 258 -17.14 -12.25 -3.28
C ILE A 258 -17.92 -12.44 -4.60
N ILE A 259 -17.64 -11.62 -5.62
CA ILE A 259 -18.31 -11.71 -6.93
C ILE A 259 -18.08 -13.09 -7.55
N PHE A 260 -16.83 -13.54 -7.61
CA PHE A 260 -16.50 -14.81 -8.25
C PHE A 260 -16.92 -16.02 -7.43
N MET A 261 -16.92 -15.93 -6.10
CA MET A 261 -17.46 -16.98 -5.24
C MET A 261 -18.98 -17.12 -5.42
N SER A 262 -19.70 -16.00 -5.45
CA SER A 262 -21.15 -16.01 -5.72
C SER A 262 -21.47 -16.62 -7.07
N PHE A 263 -20.66 -16.30 -8.09
CA PHE A 263 -20.78 -16.86 -9.42
C PHE A 263 -20.48 -18.38 -9.43
N ALA A 264 -19.44 -18.83 -8.71
CA ALA A 264 -19.12 -20.25 -8.57
C ALA A 264 -20.28 -21.03 -7.92
N VAL A 265 -20.85 -20.48 -6.84
CA VAL A 265 -22.00 -21.07 -6.15
C VAL A 265 -23.21 -21.15 -7.09
N TYR A 266 -23.49 -20.09 -7.84
CA TYR A 266 -24.57 -20.06 -8.83
C TYR A 266 -24.41 -21.16 -9.90
N LEU A 267 -23.18 -21.31 -10.44
CA LEU A 267 -22.89 -22.37 -11.43
C LEU A 267 -23.07 -23.77 -10.85
N ILE A 268 -22.61 -24.01 -9.62
CA ILE A 268 -22.74 -25.30 -8.93
C ILE A 268 -24.22 -25.64 -8.71
N ALA A 269 -25.01 -24.66 -8.26
CA ALA A 269 -26.46 -24.85 -8.05
C ALA A 269 -27.24 -25.14 -9.34
N GLY A 270 -26.74 -24.72 -10.49
CA GLY A 270 -27.34 -24.99 -11.80
C GLY A 270 -26.92 -26.30 -12.46
N ILE A 271 -26.14 -27.14 -11.77
CA ILE A 271 -25.65 -28.44 -12.30
C ILE A 271 -26.62 -29.61 -11.93
N ASP A 272 -27.63 -29.37 -11.10
CA ASP A 272 -28.70 -30.31 -10.83
C ASP A 272 -29.60 -30.42 -12.06
#